data_41bec02bc730298b3ba1b2f14f05ee2e
#
_entry.id   41bec02bc730298b3ba1b2f14f05ee2e
#
_cell.length_a   1.000
_cell.length_b   1.000
_cell.length_c   1.000
_cell.angle_alpha   90.00
_cell.angle_beta   90.00
_cell.angle_gamma   90.00
#
_symmetry.space_group_name_H-M   'P 1'
#
loop_
_entity.id
_entity.type
_entity.pdbx_description
1 polymer ?
#
loop_
_entity_poly.entity_id
_entity_poly.type
_entity_poly.pdbx_seq_one_letter_code
_entity_poly.pdbx_strand_id
1 'polypeptide(L)'
;NSGLLDELPALKIQFSHFSGGIGRFLGRIRGFQQRDKWGTAAIAGHGRRPKHPFDHYLEQRLFYDCAGWAGPDHAAEWGAEWVRFGLQEVALSQTLFATDYPQAVRDADEVAGYVAAVRALGPDARAMVDGVSAERLIPDLKQRVRKSS
;
A
#
# COMPACT_ATOMS: atom_id res chain seq x y z
N ASN A 1 0.34 -17.00 1.12
CA ASN A 1 0.05 -18.17 0.23
C ASN A 1 -0.84 -19.23 0.90
N SER A 2 -1.72 -18.81 1.82
CA SER A 2 -2.61 -19.73 2.56
C SER A 2 -3.97 -19.96 1.89
N GLY A 3 -4.27 -19.28 0.79
CA GLY A 3 -5.62 -19.28 0.16
C GLY A 3 -6.65 -18.40 0.88
N LEU A 4 -6.25 -17.63 1.90
CA LEU A 4 -7.15 -16.77 2.68
C LEU A 4 -7.97 -15.80 1.82
N LEU A 5 -7.34 -15.19 0.80
CA LEU A 5 -8.02 -14.25 -0.08
C LEU A 5 -9.04 -14.91 -1.03
N ASP A 6 -8.90 -16.22 -1.24
CA ASP A 6 -9.89 -17.01 -1.98
C ASP A 6 -11.08 -17.40 -1.10
N GLU A 7 -10.83 -17.65 0.18
CA GLU A 7 -11.87 -17.97 1.16
C GLU A 7 -12.69 -16.73 1.54
N LEU A 8 -12.05 -15.56 1.53
CA LEU A 8 -12.66 -14.28 1.86
C LEU A 8 -12.64 -13.33 0.64
N PRO A 9 -13.52 -13.53 -0.35
CA PRO A 9 -13.45 -12.82 -1.62
C PRO A 9 -13.70 -11.32 -1.54
N ALA A 10 -14.28 -10.81 -0.47
CA ALA A 10 -14.48 -9.38 -0.22
C ALA A 10 -13.33 -8.74 0.59
N LEU A 11 -12.43 -9.55 1.17
CA LEU A 11 -11.34 -9.04 2.01
C LEU A 11 -10.35 -8.25 1.17
N LYS A 12 -10.07 -7.03 1.61
CA LYS A 12 -8.96 -6.20 1.15
C LYS A 12 -8.03 -5.95 2.33
N ILE A 13 -6.74 -5.93 2.08
CA ILE A 13 -5.72 -5.76 3.12
C ILE A 13 -4.90 -4.54 2.78
N GLN A 14 -4.77 -3.63 3.73
CA GLN A 14 -3.85 -2.51 3.66
C GLN A 14 -2.59 -2.83 4.48
N PHE A 15 -1.45 -2.51 3.92
CA PHE A 15 -0.15 -2.58 4.57
C PHE A 15 0.44 -1.19 4.70
N SER A 16 0.86 -0.83 5.89
CA SER A 16 1.53 0.44 6.13
C SER A 16 2.96 0.45 5.60
N HIS A 17 3.48 1.65 5.35
CA HIS A 17 4.89 1.89 4.99
C HIS A 17 5.33 1.10 3.75
N PHE A 18 4.52 1.06 2.69
CA PHE A 18 4.76 0.19 1.53
C PHE A 18 5.15 -1.25 1.92
N SER A 19 4.60 -1.74 3.05
CA SER A 19 4.95 -3.05 3.63
C SER A 19 6.46 -3.27 3.80
N GLY A 20 7.18 -2.23 4.20
CA GLY A 20 8.63 -2.28 4.36
C GLY A 20 9.42 -2.45 3.06
N GLY A 21 8.87 -1.99 1.93
CA GLY A 21 9.50 -2.09 0.61
C GLY A 21 9.21 -3.43 -0.08
N ILE A 22 7.99 -3.93 0.03
CA ILE A 22 7.56 -5.21 -0.57
C ILE A 22 7.83 -5.29 -2.07
N GLY A 23 7.83 -4.16 -2.77
CA GLY A 23 8.09 -4.10 -4.21
C GLY A 23 9.38 -4.81 -4.60
N ARG A 24 10.43 -4.67 -3.80
CA ARG A 24 11.71 -5.34 -4.02
C ARG A 24 11.65 -6.87 -3.91
N PHE A 25 10.63 -7.39 -3.23
CA PHE A 25 10.42 -8.82 -3.04
C PHE A 25 9.39 -9.44 -3.98
N LEU A 26 8.68 -8.64 -4.79
CA LEU A 26 7.62 -9.14 -5.67
C LEU A 26 8.11 -10.24 -6.61
N GLY A 27 9.27 -10.07 -7.23
CA GLY A 27 9.87 -11.09 -8.08
C GLY A 27 10.14 -12.40 -7.33
N ARG A 28 10.62 -12.32 -6.08
CA ARG A 28 10.84 -13.48 -5.23
C ARG A 28 9.54 -14.17 -4.84
N ILE A 29 8.51 -13.40 -4.47
CA ILE A 29 7.18 -13.92 -4.12
C ILE A 29 6.56 -14.65 -5.30
N ARG A 30 6.61 -14.05 -6.51
CA ARG A 30 6.15 -14.69 -7.76
C ARG A 30 6.88 -15.99 -8.03
N GLY A 31 8.21 -15.99 -7.90
CA GLY A 31 9.04 -17.16 -8.09
C GLY A 31 8.71 -18.29 -7.12
N PHE A 32 8.40 -17.98 -5.87
CA PHE A 32 7.97 -18.98 -4.90
C PHE A 32 6.58 -19.55 -5.19
N GLN A 33 5.67 -18.73 -5.64
CA GLN A 33 4.33 -19.19 -5.98
C GLN A 33 4.31 -20.13 -7.18
N GLN A 34 5.24 -19.96 -8.13
CA GLN A 34 5.35 -20.79 -9.33
C GLN A 34 6.02 -22.15 -9.06
N ARG A 35 6.74 -22.31 -7.97
CA ARG A 35 7.43 -23.55 -7.65
C ARG A 35 6.50 -24.53 -6.95
N ASP A 36 6.22 -25.66 -7.57
CA ASP A 36 5.38 -26.73 -6.98
C ASP A 36 5.89 -27.25 -5.64
N LYS A 37 7.20 -27.17 -5.41
CA LYS A 37 7.83 -27.61 -4.15
C LYS A 37 7.56 -26.70 -2.96
N TRP A 38 7.07 -25.48 -3.17
CA TRP A 38 6.69 -24.52 -2.11
C TRP A 38 5.18 -24.42 -1.92
N GLY A 39 4.40 -25.08 -2.80
CA GLY A 39 2.99 -25.30 -2.53
C GLY A 39 2.84 -26.26 -1.36
N THR A 40 1.78 -26.22 -0.73
CA THR A 40 1.10 -27.13 0.22
C THR A 40 1.93 -28.19 0.98
N ALA A 41 2.92 -28.83 0.39
CA ALA A 41 3.65 -29.92 1.04
C ALA A 41 4.62 -29.44 2.16
N ALA A 42 5.20 -28.25 2.03
CA ALA A 42 6.08 -27.69 3.05
C ALA A 42 5.30 -27.04 4.21
N ILE A 43 4.01 -26.75 3.97
CA ILE A 43 3.11 -26.12 4.93
C ILE A 43 1.86 -26.97 5.07
N ALA A 44 2.02 -28.27 5.11
CA ALA A 44 0.92 -29.21 5.34
C ALA A 44 0.14 -28.79 6.60
N GLY A 45 -1.14 -28.43 6.42
CA GLY A 45 -2.01 -27.96 7.48
C GLY A 45 -2.17 -26.44 7.62
N HIS A 46 -1.45 -25.62 6.85
CA HIS A 46 -1.51 -24.15 6.94
C HIS A 46 -2.20 -23.44 5.75
N GLY A 47 -3.26 -23.99 5.24
CA GLY A 47 -4.08 -23.36 4.20
C GLY A 47 -4.05 -24.08 2.86
N ARG A 48 -4.77 -23.52 1.90
CA ARG A 48 -4.93 -24.06 0.55
C ARG A 48 -4.04 -23.28 -0.42
N ARG A 49 -3.64 -23.96 -1.51
CA ARG A 49 -2.96 -23.27 -2.60
C ARG A 49 -3.84 -22.15 -3.14
N PRO A 50 -3.34 -20.91 -3.32
CA PRO A 50 -4.08 -19.83 -3.95
C PRO A 50 -4.56 -20.23 -5.35
N LYS A 51 -5.79 -19.85 -5.69
CA LYS A 51 -6.42 -20.17 -6.99
C LYS A 51 -5.86 -19.34 -8.14
N HIS A 52 -5.37 -18.14 -7.82
CA HIS A 52 -4.89 -17.18 -8.80
C HIS A 52 -3.39 -16.88 -8.61
N PRO A 53 -2.71 -16.37 -9.64
CA PRO A 53 -1.36 -15.84 -9.52
C PRO A 53 -1.30 -14.71 -8.48
N PHE A 54 -0.13 -14.48 -7.90
CA PHE A 54 0.07 -13.44 -6.87
C PHE A 54 -0.34 -12.05 -7.36
N ASP A 55 -0.05 -11.73 -8.62
CA ASP A 55 -0.40 -10.44 -9.22
C ASP A 55 -1.90 -10.15 -9.23
N HIS A 56 -2.74 -11.17 -9.34
CA HIS A 56 -4.19 -11.00 -9.21
C HIS A 56 -4.58 -10.46 -7.83
N TYR A 57 -3.99 -10.98 -6.76
CA TYR A 57 -4.27 -10.47 -5.41
C TYR A 57 -3.61 -9.13 -5.18
N LEU A 58 -2.37 -8.94 -5.65
CA LEU A 58 -1.66 -7.68 -5.58
C LEU A 58 -2.49 -6.54 -6.16
N GLU A 59 -3.05 -6.72 -7.36
CA GLU A 59 -3.76 -5.69 -8.09
C GLU A 59 -5.18 -5.41 -7.59
N GLN A 60 -5.78 -6.33 -6.86
CA GLN A 60 -7.20 -6.23 -6.52
C GLN A 60 -7.48 -6.17 -5.01
N ARG A 61 -6.57 -6.71 -4.20
CA ARG A 61 -6.84 -6.99 -2.79
C ARG A 61 -5.85 -6.38 -1.83
N LEU A 62 -4.63 -6.07 -2.30
CA LEU A 62 -3.57 -5.57 -1.47
C LEU A 62 -3.37 -4.08 -1.74
N PHE A 63 -3.37 -3.29 -0.69
CA PHE A 63 -3.18 -1.85 -0.73
C PHE A 63 -2.00 -1.48 0.16
N TYR A 64 -1.32 -0.41 -0.18
CA TYR A 64 -0.10 0.02 0.51
C TYR A 64 -0.19 1.52 0.78
N ASP A 65 0.00 1.93 2.02
CA ASP A 65 0.12 3.35 2.28
C ASP A 65 1.57 3.83 2.21
N CYS A 66 1.71 5.12 1.99
CA CYS A 66 2.99 5.78 1.89
C CYS A 66 3.46 6.37 3.22
N ALA A 67 2.83 6.03 4.34
CA ALA A 67 3.33 6.45 5.63
C ALA A 67 4.81 6.09 5.74
N GLY A 68 5.63 7.04 6.13
CA GLY A 68 7.07 6.84 6.19
C GLY A 68 7.65 7.67 7.31
N TRP A 69 8.73 7.18 7.89
CA TRP A 69 9.41 7.93 8.91
C TRP A 69 10.05 9.17 8.31
N ALA A 70 9.65 10.30 8.83
CA ALA A 70 10.23 11.59 8.56
C ALA A 70 10.56 12.21 9.90
N GLY A 71 11.82 12.22 10.29
CA GLY A 71 12.24 12.89 11.51
C GLY A 71 11.97 14.39 11.45
N PRO A 72 11.90 15.07 12.59
CA PRO A 72 11.53 16.49 12.68
C PRO A 72 12.39 17.43 11.86
N ASP A 73 13.63 17.06 11.61
CA ASP A 73 14.60 17.91 10.91
C ASP A 73 14.74 17.60 9.42
N HIS A 74 14.13 16.50 8.93
CA HIS A 74 14.26 16.03 7.53
C HIS A 74 12.95 15.47 6.96
N ALA A 75 11.84 15.77 7.60
CA ALA A 75 10.56 15.15 7.37
C ALA A 75 10.11 15.16 5.91
N ALA A 76 10.17 16.31 5.26
CA ALA A 76 9.62 16.46 3.92
C ALA A 76 10.46 15.74 2.85
N GLU A 77 11.78 15.83 2.93
CA GLU A 77 12.65 15.26 1.89
C GLU A 77 12.73 13.75 1.93
N TRP A 78 12.95 13.17 3.11
CA TRP A 78 13.05 11.70 3.26
C TRP A 78 11.73 11.00 3.01
N GLY A 79 10.63 11.60 3.48
CA GLY A 79 9.29 11.07 3.21
C GLY A 79 8.94 11.11 1.72
N ALA A 80 9.33 12.17 1.00
CA ALA A 80 9.13 12.29 -0.43
C ALA A 80 9.92 11.25 -1.23
N GLU A 81 11.19 11.00 -0.90
CA GLU A 81 11.98 9.94 -1.51
C GLU A 81 11.36 8.55 -1.29
N TRP A 82 10.89 8.28 -0.08
CA TRP A 82 10.20 7.04 0.24
C TRP A 82 8.97 6.82 -0.66
N VAL A 83 8.15 7.86 -0.84
CA VAL A 83 6.99 7.83 -1.73
C VAL A 83 7.41 7.61 -3.18
N ARG A 84 8.48 8.27 -3.64
CA ARG A 84 9.00 8.08 -4.99
C ARG A 84 9.38 6.64 -5.27
N PHE A 85 10.10 6.00 -4.35
CA PHE A 85 10.45 4.58 -4.45
C PHE A 85 9.21 3.68 -4.44
N GLY A 86 8.28 3.92 -3.53
CA GLY A 86 7.05 3.12 -3.44
C GLY A 86 6.22 3.17 -4.72
N LEU A 87 6.06 4.34 -5.32
CA LEU A 87 5.34 4.53 -6.58
C LEU A 87 6.02 3.86 -7.80
N GLN A 88 7.32 3.60 -7.72
CA GLN A 88 8.01 2.80 -8.75
C GLN A 88 7.78 1.31 -8.61
N GLU A 89 7.50 0.85 -7.40
CA GLU A 89 7.41 -0.57 -7.06
C GLU A 89 5.96 -1.09 -7.03
N VAL A 90 5.01 -0.23 -6.66
CA VAL A 90 3.59 -0.59 -6.49
C VAL A 90 2.74 0.32 -7.36
N ALA A 91 1.76 -0.26 -8.04
CA ALA A 91 0.88 0.51 -8.92
C ALA A 91 0.10 1.58 -8.12
N LEU A 92 -0.07 2.75 -8.72
CA LEU A 92 -0.80 3.87 -8.13
C LEU A 92 -2.19 3.44 -7.63
N SER A 93 -2.86 2.56 -8.36
CA SER A 93 -4.19 2.04 -8.02
C SER A 93 -4.25 1.25 -6.70
N GLN A 94 -3.12 0.85 -6.14
CA GLN A 94 -2.97 0.20 -4.84
C GLN A 94 -2.30 1.08 -3.79
N THR A 95 -1.89 2.30 -4.15
CA THR A 95 -1.16 3.17 -3.24
C THR A 95 -2.11 4.16 -2.57
N LEU A 96 -1.98 4.33 -1.26
CA LEU A 96 -2.77 5.24 -0.44
C LEU A 96 -1.86 6.30 0.17
N PHE A 97 -2.36 7.52 0.31
CA PHE A 97 -1.67 8.55 1.07
C PHE A 97 -1.90 8.36 2.57
N ALA A 98 -0.84 8.43 3.36
CA ALA A 98 -0.89 8.45 4.81
C ALA A 98 0.31 9.22 5.37
N THR A 99 0.16 9.81 6.55
CA THR A 99 1.15 10.69 7.19
C THR A 99 1.84 10.06 8.38
N ASP A 100 1.30 8.98 8.92
CA ASP A 100 1.73 8.40 10.21
C ASP A 100 1.59 9.41 11.39
N TYR A 101 0.60 10.29 11.29
CA TYR A 101 0.25 11.21 12.38
C TYR A 101 -0.31 10.43 13.60
N PRO A 102 0.04 10.76 14.82
CA PRO A 102 0.96 11.80 15.27
C PRO A 102 2.40 11.32 15.46
N GLN A 103 2.76 10.15 14.98
CA GLN A 103 4.02 9.48 15.30
C GLN A 103 5.18 10.02 14.45
N ALA A 104 5.04 10.07 13.13
CA ALA A 104 6.05 10.58 12.22
C ALA A 104 5.87 12.06 11.90
N VAL A 105 4.63 12.53 11.84
CA VAL A 105 4.24 13.93 11.61
C VAL A 105 3.42 14.38 12.80
N ARG A 106 3.81 15.47 13.47
CA ARG A 106 3.35 15.79 14.82
C ARG A 106 2.30 16.90 14.90
N ASP A 107 2.24 17.76 13.89
CA ASP A 107 1.34 18.89 13.86
C ASP A 107 0.83 19.19 12.45
N ALA A 108 -0.07 20.18 12.32
CA ALA A 108 -0.71 20.54 11.07
C ALA A 108 0.28 21.11 10.03
N ASP A 109 1.30 21.82 10.48
CA ASP A 109 2.30 22.43 9.60
C ASP A 109 3.21 21.36 9.00
N GLU A 110 3.65 20.39 9.80
CA GLU A 110 4.39 19.22 9.32
C GLU A 110 3.55 18.39 8.33
N VAL A 111 2.26 18.18 8.60
CA VAL A 111 1.34 17.52 7.65
C VAL A 111 1.26 18.29 6.34
N ALA A 112 1.08 19.61 6.40
CA ALA A 112 1.00 20.46 5.21
C ALA A 112 2.31 20.42 4.40
N GLY A 113 3.45 20.48 5.08
CA GLY A 113 4.78 20.37 4.48
C GLY A 113 4.97 19.01 3.77
N TYR A 114 4.59 17.92 4.42
CA TYR A 114 4.66 16.58 3.82
C TYR A 114 3.74 16.44 2.60
N VAL A 115 2.50 16.89 2.69
CA VAL A 115 1.56 16.92 1.55
C VAL A 115 2.16 17.69 0.37
N ALA A 116 2.72 18.88 0.62
CA ALA A 116 3.33 19.70 -0.43
C ALA A 116 4.53 19.00 -1.08
N ALA A 117 5.41 18.41 -0.28
CA ALA A 117 6.57 17.67 -0.77
C ALA A 117 6.17 16.46 -1.62
N VAL A 118 5.18 15.67 -1.17
CA VAL A 118 4.69 14.53 -1.94
C VAL A 118 4.05 14.98 -3.24
N ARG A 119 3.23 16.04 -3.24
CA ARG A 119 2.62 16.59 -4.47
C ARG A 119 3.63 17.09 -5.48
N ALA A 120 4.78 17.56 -5.02
CA ALA A 120 5.87 18.02 -5.88
C ALA A 120 6.56 16.90 -6.67
N LEU A 121 6.40 15.63 -6.27
CA LEU A 121 6.98 14.48 -6.96
C LEU A 121 6.38 14.22 -8.34
N GLY A 122 5.18 14.72 -8.64
CA GLY A 122 4.58 14.59 -9.94
C GLY A 122 3.09 14.23 -9.93
N PRO A 123 2.52 13.90 -11.11
CA PRO A 123 1.09 13.70 -11.27
C PRO A 123 0.56 12.49 -10.48
N ASP A 124 1.29 11.37 -10.45
CA ASP A 124 0.86 10.17 -9.74
C ASP A 124 0.83 10.39 -8.23
N ALA A 125 1.82 11.08 -7.68
CA ALA A 125 1.86 11.43 -6.26
C ALA A 125 0.73 12.39 -5.89
N ARG A 126 0.39 13.35 -6.77
CA ARG A 126 -0.78 14.23 -6.58
C ARG A 126 -2.07 13.44 -6.56
N ALA A 127 -2.27 12.55 -7.54
CA ALA A 127 -3.45 11.70 -7.60
C ALA A 127 -3.59 10.79 -6.37
N MET A 128 -2.48 10.30 -5.83
CA MET A 128 -2.47 9.53 -4.59
C MET A 128 -2.92 10.39 -3.39
N VAL A 129 -2.36 11.59 -3.23
CA VAL A 129 -2.77 12.53 -2.16
C VAL A 129 -4.25 12.91 -2.28
N ASP A 130 -4.76 13.07 -3.50
CA ASP A 130 -6.16 13.37 -3.78
C ASP A 130 -7.09 12.16 -3.61
N GLY A 131 -6.54 11.01 -3.20
CA GLY A 131 -7.31 9.85 -2.79
C GLY A 131 -7.86 9.00 -3.95
N VAL A 132 -7.24 9.05 -5.13
CA VAL A 132 -7.71 8.31 -6.33
C VAL A 132 -7.87 6.80 -6.07
N SER A 133 -7.03 6.24 -5.22
CA SER A 133 -7.06 4.80 -4.89
C SER A 133 -7.87 4.47 -3.64
N ALA A 134 -8.22 5.47 -2.83
CA ALA A 134 -8.91 5.26 -1.56
C ALA A 134 -10.32 4.67 -1.75
N GLU A 135 -11.03 5.06 -2.82
CA GLU A 135 -12.35 4.52 -3.13
C GLU A 135 -12.31 3.05 -3.57
N ARG A 136 -11.19 2.57 -4.05
CA ARG A 136 -11.02 1.14 -4.35
C ARG A 136 -10.92 0.30 -3.08
N LEU A 137 -10.34 0.86 -2.01
CA LEU A 137 -10.28 0.22 -0.70
C LEU A 137 -11.62 0.36 0.02
N ILE A 138 -12.15 1.57 0.08
CA ILE A 138 -13.37 1.92 0.81
C ILE A 138 -14.41 2.42 -0.22
N PRO A 139 -15.32 1.55 -0.68
CA PRO A 139 -16.41 1.97 -1.57
C PRO A 139 -17.24 3.09 -0.95
N ASP A 140 -17.69 4.03 -1.78
CA ASP A 140 -18.53 5.17 -1.38
C ASP A 140 -17.85 6.18 -0.42
N LEU A 141 -16.51 6.17 -0.34
CA LEU A 141 -15.78 7.08 0.56
C LEU A 141 -16.17 8.55 0.37
N LYS A 142 -16.23 9.03 -0.86
CA LYS A 142 -16.62 10.42 -1.16
C LYS A 142 -18.04 10.77 -0.70
N GLN A 143 -18.95 9.81 -0.79
CA GLN A 143 -20.33 10.02 -0.32
C GLN A 143 -20.41 10.08 1.21
N ARG A 144 -19.60 9.25 1.88
CA ARG A 144 -19.51 9.23 3.35
C ARG A 144 -18.94 10.55 3.89
N VAL A 145 -17.86 11.05 3.29
CA VAL A 145 -17.21 12.31 3.69
C VAL A 145 -18.19 13.49 3.53
N ARG A 146 -18.92 13.58 2.40
CA ARG A 146 -19.91 14.66 2.17
C ARG A 146 -21.07 14.66 3.15
N LYS A 147 -21.41 13.54 3.76
CA LYS A 147 -22.48 13.45 4.78
C LYS A 147 -22.01 13.85 6.17
N SER A 148 -20.69 13.91 6.37
CA SER A 148 -20.07 14.24 7.66
C SER A 148 -19.61 15.70 7.74
N SER A 149 -19.73 16.45 6.65
CA SER A 149 -19.42 17.88 6.53
C SER A 149 -20.69 18.71 6.58
#